data_cb1745ef5ffb8bb54a30a708732f1918
#
_entry.id   cb1745ef5ffb8bb54a30a708732f1918
#
_cell.length_a   1.000
_cell.length_b   1.000
_cell.length_c   1.000
_cell.angle_alpha   90.00
_cell.angle_beta   90.00
_cell.angle_gamma   90.00
#
_symmetry.space_group_name_H-M   'P 1'
#
loop_
_entity.id
_entity.type
_entity.pdbx_description
1 polymer ?
#
loop_
_entity_poly.entity_id
_entity_poly.type
_entity_poly.pdbx_seq_one_letter_code
_entity_poly.pdbx_strand_id
1 'polypeptide(L)'
;MAGRHARPVQGRAGGAVRLVAAIVGVLAVASAAVLGGLTLGLAGSWTGSTAVASIVTPSPIEDEAVMDSGQPEEEIAYTVAQLGAEAPRTYSPDIDLLRWDRDPAIISTIYPTRVKDLYGVGTVIRIEFAYPVPDKQKSLLEQAATVITSKPVGVAAWSWPNDTTMAYRPKDFWPAYTDVKVDFDWKKNKLATYDPAVKFRIGRSLTFEIPADKLVGKVKRDGLTIRKVPVSLGKPTWETASGVKTILERYEMKRMVNPGPREPYDVNVPYALRLTPSGEYLHAAPWNLYNLGVASTSHGCTNMSMEDAIFFFERAFEGDPVITTGTGVDLDWFEGPGAMWNIEWADWTKRSFSLA
;
A
#
# COMPACT_ATOMS: atom_id res chain seq x y z
N MET A 1 64.93 -9.17 -17.27
CA MET A 1 64.64 -10.59 -17.56
C MET A 1 63.15 -10.73 -17.48
N ALA A 2 62.47 -10.69 -18.61
CA ALA A 2 62.07 -11.83 -19.43
C ALA A 2 61.18 -12.80 -18.64
N GLY A 3 59.98 -13.13 -18.96
CA GLY A 3 59.16 -13.13 -20.16
C GLY A 3 57.78 -13.65 -19.87
N ARG A 4 56.92 -13.27 -20.71
CA ARG A 4 56.14 -13.96 -21.76
C ARG A 4 54.86 -14.67 -21.31
N HIS A 5 53.78 -14.11 -21.74
CA HIS A 5 52.80 -14.61 -22.76
C HIS A 5 51.84 -15.74 -22.34
N ALA A 6 50.52 -15.48 -22.38
CA ALA A 6 49.67 -16.05 -23.40
C ALA A 6 48.21 -15.53 -23.34
N ARG A 7 47.69 -15.06 -24.46
CA ARG A 7 46.27 -14.98 -24.88
C ARG A 7 46.04 -16.16 -25.85
N PRO A 8 44.82 -16.34 -26.42
CA PRO A 8 43.41 -16.36 -26.02
C PRO A 8 42.70 -17.62 -26.50
N VAL A 9 41.40 -17.81 -26.15
CA VAL A 9 40.50 -18.59 -27.02
C VAL A 9 39.08 -18.01 -26.97
N GLN A 10 38.57 -17.67 -28.13
CA GLN A 10 37.17 -17.35 -28.46
C GLN A 10 36.29 -18.60 -28.41
N GLY A 11 35.06 -18.47 -27.97
CA GLY A 11 34.01 -19.45 -28.16
C GLY A 11 32.65 -18.75 -28.29
N ARG A 12 32.17 -18.62 -29.53
CA ARG A 12 30.78 -18.25 -29.84
C ARG A 12 29.87 -19.44 -29.55
N ALA A 13 28.73 -19.20 -28.92
CA ALA A 13 27.51 -19.96 -29.20
C ALA A 13 26.30 -19.14 -28.85
N GLY A 14 25.44 -18.87 -29.80
CA GLY A 14 24.15 -18.23 -29.68
C GLY A 14 23.12 -19.21 -29.11
N GLY A 15 22.19 -18.70 -28.35
CA GLY A 15 21.02 -19.40 -27.82
C GLY A 15 19.82 -18.49 -27.88
N ALA A 16 18.91 -18.77 -28.79
CA ALA A 16 17.65 -18.06 -28.98
C ALA A 16 16.74 -18.22 -27.76
N VAL A 17 16.27 -17.12 -27.24
CA VAL A 17 15.19 -17.08 -26.22
C VAL A 17 13.85 -17.17 -26.94
N ARG A 18 13.14 -18.27 -26.74
CA ARG A 18 11.76 -18.46 -27.19
C ARG A 18 10.80 -17.78 -26.21
N LEU A 19 10.07 -16.79 -26.72
CA LEU A 19 8.94 -16.18 -26.06
C LEU A 19 7.76 -17.16 -26.07
N VAL A 20 7.27 -17.58 -24.91
CA VAL A 20 6.03 -18.35 -24.77
C VAL A 20 4.93 -17.39 -24.31
N ALA A 21 4.00 -17.08 -25.20
CA ALA A 21 2.77 -16.36 -24.86
C ALA A 21 1.79 -17.37 -24.25
N ALA A 22 1.36 -17.15 -23.01
CA ALA A 22 0.28 -17.91 -22.39
C ALA A 22 -1.04 -17.15 -22.58
N ILE A 23 -1.96 -17.77 -23.32
CA ILE A 23 -3.36 -17.35 -23.47
C ILE A 23 -4.11 -17.86 -22.24
N VAL A 24 -4.70 -16.97 -21.45
CA VAL A 24 -5.61 -17.31 -20.35
C VAL A 24 -7.04 -17.32 -20.89
N GLY A 25 -7.62 -18.51 -20.99
CA GLY A 25 -9.04 -18.69 -21.30
C GLY A 25 -9.90 -18.55 -20.05
N VAL A 26 -10.94 -17.74 -20.14
CA VAL A 26 -11.98 -17.60 -19.12
C VAL A 26 -13.00 -18.71 -19.28
N LEU A 27 -13.17 -19.54 -18.26
CA LEU A 27 -14.28 -20.51 -18.15
C LEU A 27 -15.25 -20.01 -17.08
N ALA A 28 -16.44 -19.64 -17.53
CA ALA A 28 -17.61 -19.40 -16.66
C ALA A 28 -18.26 -20.74 -16.28
N VAL A 29 -18.44 -21.00 -14.99
CA VAL A 29 -19.20 -22.12 -14.49
C VAL A 29 -20.46 -21.59 -13.79
N ALA A 30 -21.61 -21.94 -14.36
CA ALA A 30 -22.92 -21.70 -13.75
C ALA A 30 -23.20 -22.76 -12.68
N SER A 31 -23.64 -22.36 -11.49
CA SER A 31 -24.07 -23.26 -10.42
C SER A 31 -25.58 -23.29 -10.35
N ALA A 32 -26.15 -24.48 -10.52
CA ALA A 32 -27.58 -24.78 -10.33
C ALA A 32 -27.85 -25.15 -8.86
N ALA A 33 -28.90 -24.59 -8.30
CA ALA A 33 -29.45 -24.94 -7.00
C ALA A 33 -30.21 -26.26 -7.04
N VAL A 34 -30.08 -27.11 -6.05
CA VAL A 34 -30.98 -28.23 -5.76
C VAL A 34 -31.50 -28.11 -4.34
N LEU A 35 -32.81 -27.93 -4.23
CA LEU A 35 -33.61 -28.08 -3.01
C LEU A 35 -33.89 -29.57 -2.75
N GLY A 36 -33.77 -29.99 -1.52
CA GLY A 36 -34.18 -31.32 -1.09
C GLY A 36 -34.32 -31.40 0.43
N GLY A 37 -35.55 -31.27 0.92
CA GLY A 37 -35.85 -31.48 2.33
C GLY A 37 -36.04 -32.96 2.67
N LEU A 38 -35.84 -33.31 3.93
CA LEU A 38 -36.55 -34.42 4.64
C LEU A 38 -36.53 -34.22 6.17
N THR A 39 -37.73 -34.24 6.72
CA THR A 39 -38.04 -34.26 8.16
C THR A 39 -37.97 -35.70 8.72
N LEU A 40 -37.62 -35.80 10.02
CA LEU A 40 -38.07 -36.84 11.01
C LEU A 40 -37.17 -36.62 12.28
N GLY A 41 -37.66 -36.30 13.32
CA GLY A 41 -38.50 -36.55 14.40
C GLY A 41 -37.92 -37.59 15.38
N LEU A 42 -37.53 -37.18 16.60
CA LEU A 42 -37.72 -38.00 17.82
C LEU A 42 -37.49 -37.16 19.07
N ALA A 43 -38.47 -37.22 19.94
CA ALA A 43 -38.53 -36.58 21.23
C ALA A 43 -37.64 -37.27 22.29
N GLY A 44 -37.00 -36.46 23.13
CA GLY A 44 -36.33 -36.94 24.35
C GLY A 44 -36.25 -35.81 25.35
N SER A 45 -37.09 -35.88 26.37
CA SER A 45 -37.16 -34.97 27.50
C SER A 45 -35.97 -35.14 28.42
N TRP A 46 -35.26 -33.99 28.71
CA TRP A 46 -34.42 -33.90 29.90
C TRP A 46 -34.67 -32.55 30.59
N THR A 47 -35.16 -32.63 31.82
CA THR A 47 -35.30 -31.51 32.76
C THR A 47 -33.97 -31.28 33.44
N GLY A 48 -33.47 -30.02 33.40
CA GLY A 48 -32.25 -29.64 34.10
C GLY A 48 -31.97 -28.16 34.01
N SER A 49 -32.38 -27.42 34.99
CA SER A 49 -31.89 -26.14 35.55
C SER A 49 -31.25 -25.14 34.60
N THR A 50 -32.01 -24.08 34.32
CA THR A 50 -31.56 -22.90 33.58
C THR A 50 -30.67 -22.02 34.48
N ALA A 51 -29.37 -21.98 34.22
CA ALA A 51 -28.53 -20.84 34.55
C ALA A 51 -28.57 -19.89 33.37
N VAL A 52 -29.30 -18.77 33.52
CA VAL A 52 -29.34 -17.70 32.55
C VAL A 52 -28.03 -16.91 32.67
N ALA A 53 -27.06 -17.24 31.81
CA ALA A 53 -25.95 -16.34 31.58
C ALA A 53 -26.45 -15.19 30.71
N SER A 54 -26.56 -14.01 31.31
CA SER A 54 -26.84 -12.77 30.61
C SER A 54 -25.67 -12.48 29.67
N ILE A 55 -25.87 -12.75 28.40
CA ILE A 55 -24.97 -12.27 27.35
C ILE A 55 -25.21 -10.75 27.26
N VAL A 56 -24.30 -10.00 27.85
CA VAL A 56 -24.21 -8.56 27.59
C VAL A 56 -23.73 -8.41 26.14
N THR A 57 -24.66 -8.21 25.24
CA THR A 57 -24.33 -7.76 23.88
C THR A 57 -23.77 -6.34 24.01
N PRO A 58 -22.54 -6.06 23.55
CA PRO A 58 -22.10 -4.68 23.44
C PRO A 58 -23.02 -3.95 22.48
N SER A 59 -23.59 -2.84 22.92
CA SER A 59 -24.35 -1.93 22.06
C SER A 59 -23.50 -1.57 20.83
N PRO A 60 -24.08 -1.53 19.63
CA PRO A 60 -23.40 -0.99 18.48
C PRO A 60 -23.02 0.46 18.79
N ILE A 61 -21.73 0.77 18.69
CA ILE A 61 -21.31 2.16 18.61
C ILE A 61 -21.92 2.66 17.31
N GLU A 62 -22.87 3.59 17.40
CA GLU A 62 -23.43 4.30 16.27
C GLU A 62 -22.26 5.01 15.56
N ASP A 63 -21.73 4.37 14.52
CA ASP A 63 -20.94 5.06 13.53
C ASP A 63 -21.92 6.00 12.81
N GLU A 64 -21.68 7.30 12.97
CA GLU A 64 -22.44 8.34 12.26
C GLU A 64 -22.58 7.96 10.79
N ALA A 65 -23.83 7.98 10.35
CA ALA A 65 -24.36 7.68 9.05
C ALA A 65 -23.34 7.84 7.91
N VAL A 66 -22.95 6.72 7.32
CA VAL A 66 -22.61 6.66 5.90
C VAL A 66 -23.87 7.16 5.18
N MET A 67 -23.85 8.38 4.66
CA MET A 67 -24.88 8.84 3.75
C MET A 67 -24.82 7.94 2.52
N ASP A 68 -25.75 6.99 2.49
CA ASP A 68 -26.11 6.23 1.29
C ASP A 68 -26.62 7.21 0.25
N SER A 69 -25.72 7.69 -0.61
CA SER A 69 -26.10 8.35 -1.86
C SER A 69 -26.36 7.24 -2.85
N GLY A 70 -27.60 6.74 -2.90
CA GLY A 70 -28.07 5.74 -3.86
C GLY A 70 -27.96 6.22 -5.33
N GLN A 71 -26.76 6.26 -5.83
CA GLN A 71 -26.41 6.34 -7.25
C GLN A 71 -25.57 5.11 -7.56
N PRO A 72 -25.81 4.41 -8.67
CA PRO A 72 -24.99 3.28 -9.05
C PRO A 72 -23.55 3.75 -9.24
N GLU A 73 -22.62 3.12 -8.51
CA GLU A 73 -21.19 3.30 -8.68
C GLU A 73 -20.79 2.85 -10.09
N GLU A 74 -20.61 3.79 -11.00
CA GLU A 74 -19.80 3.51 -12.19
C GLU A 74 -18.36 3.36 -11.73
N GLU A 75 -17.90 2.13 -11.68
CA GLU A 75 -16.51 1.74 -11.45
C GLU A 75 -15.66 2.25 -12.61
N ILE A 76 -15.13 3.48 -12.47
CA ILE A 76 -14.18 4.02 -13.45
C ILE A 76 -12.79 3.50 -13.09
N ALA A 77 -12.55 2.23 -13.43
CA ALA A 77 -11.22 1.69 -13.51
C ALA A 77 -10.55 2.27 -14.78
N TYR A 78 -9.75 3.30 -14.65
CA TYR A 78 -8.89 3.76 -15.73
C TYR A 78 -7.78 2.72 -15.96
N THR A 79 -8.03 1.73 -16.80
CA THR A 79 -6.98 0.94 -17.40
C THR A 79 -6.35 1.74 -18.54
N VAL A 80 -5.06 1.55 -18.80
CA VAL A 80 -4.31 2.16 -19.92
C VAL A 80 -5.03 1.99 -21.28
N ALA A 81 -5.95 1.03 -21.40
CA ALA A 81 -6.77 0.76 -22.57
C ALA A 81 -7.91 1.77 -22.82
N GLN A 82 -8.30 2.60 -21.83
CA GLN A 82 -9.38 3.59 -21.99
C GLN A 82 -8.90 4.99 -22.36
N LEU A 83 -7.58 5.20 -22.43
CA LEU A 83 -6.98 6.44 -22.92
C LEU A 83 -6.83 6.36 -24.45
N GLY A 84 -7.96 6.42 -25.18
CA GLY A 84 -8.04 6.63 -26.64
C GLY A 84 -7.30 5.59 -27.49
N ALA A 85 -8.07 4.79 -28.22
CA ALA A 85 -7.56 3.79 -29.15
C ALA A 85 -6.90 4.44 -30.40
N GLU A 86 -5.73 5.03 -30.22
CA GLU A 86 -4.70 4.94 -31.24
C GLU A 86 -3.77 3.81 -30.83
N ALA A 87 -3.66 2.79 -31.70
CA ALA A 87 -2.74 1.67 -31.52
C ALA A 87 -1.37 2.22 -31.09
N PRO A 88 -0.73 1.65 -30.05
CA PRO A 88 0.59 2.10 -29.66
C PRO A 88 1.47 1.97 -30.91
N ARG A 89 1.93 3.09 -31.44
CA ARG A 89 3.08 3.08 -32.33
C ARG A 89 4.13 2.33 -31.55
N THR A 90 4.65 1.25 -32.12
CA THR A 90 5.76 0.50 -31.55
C THR A 90 6.91 1.48 -31.39
N TYR A 91 6.97 2.08 -30.22
CA TYR A 91 8.01 3.02 -29.84
C TYR A 91 9.23 2.18 -29.44
N SER A 92 10.14 2.01 -30.35
CA SER A 92 11.50 1.58 -30.00
C SER A 92 12.17 2.82 -29.42
N PRO A 93 12.51 2.84 -28.12
CA PRO A 93 13.20 3.97 -27.55
C PRO A 93 14.64 3.97 -28.09
N ASP A 94 14.88 4.72 -29.15
CA ASP A 94 16.18 5.26 -29.40
C ASP A 94 16.35 6.38 -28.35
N ILE A 95 16.94 6.05 -27.22
CA ILE A 95 17.02 6.90 -26.02
C ILE A 95 17.68 8.26 -26.33
N ASP A 96 18.52 8.29 -27.37
CA ASP A 96 19.19 9.50 -27.83
C ASP A 96 18.30 10.47 -28.62
N LEU A 97 17.10 10.06 -29.03
CA LEU A 97 16.17 10.90 -29.81
C LEU A 97 15.06 11.54 -28.96
N LEU A 98 14.93 11.19 -27.68
CA LEU A 98 13.98 11.83 -26.78
C LEU A 98 14.49 13.23 -26.43
N ARG A 99 13.95 14.25 -27.09
CA ARG A 99 14.15 15.64 -26.72
C ARG A 99 13.30 15.99 -25.48
N TRP A 100 13.71 15.45 -24.34
CA TRP A 100 13.04 15.64 -23.04
C TRP A 100 12.83 17.10 -22.66
N ASP A 101 13.58 18.01 -23.26
CA ASP A 101 13.45 19.45 -23.09
C ASP A 101 12.23 20.06 -23.79
N ARG A 102 11.53 19.27 -24.63
CA ARG A 102 10.39 19.74 -25.45
C ARG A 102 9.15 18.87 -25.38
N ASP A 103 9.28 17.61 -25.00
CA ASP A 103 8.14 16.67 -24.98
C ASP A 103 7.42 16.72 -23.65
N PRO A 104 6.07 16.69 -23.65
CA PRO A 104 5.31 16.60 -22.41
C PRO A 104 5.62 15.34 -21.63
N ALA A 105 5.71 15.43 -20.31
CA ALA A 105 5.91 14.28 -19.43
C ALA A 105 4.77 13.27 -19.56
N ILE A 106 5.10 11.98 -19.60
CA ILE A 106 4.13 10.87 -19.68
C ILE A 106 3.92 10.31 -18.28
N ILE A 107 2.71 10.46 -17.76
CA ILE A 107 2.33 9.93 -16.46
C ILE A 107 2.05 8.42 -16.60
N SER A 108 2.69 7.60 -15.77
CA SER A 108 2.51 6.15 -15.73
C SER A 108 1.56 5.71 -14.61
N THR A 109 1.67 6.31 -13.43
CA THR A 109 0.86 5.94 -12.26
C THR A 109 0.56 7.16 -11.41
N ILE A 110 -0.60 7.16 -10.76
CA ILE A 110 -1.03 8.17 -9.80
C ILE A 110 -1.51 7.47 -8.54
N TYR A 111 -1.13 8.01 -7.38
CA TYR A 111 -1.63 7.58 -6.10
C TYR A 111 -2.00 8.82 -5.24
N PRO A 112 -3.13 8.87 -4.57
CA PRO A 112 -4.22 7.87 -4.54
C PRO A 112 -4.93 7.71 -5.88
N THR A 113 -5.31 6.45 -6.21
CA THR A 113 -5.94 6.11 -7.50
C THR A 113 -7.45 6.33 -7.53
N ARG A 114 -8.12 6.19 -6.38
CA ARG A 114 -9.57 6.28 -6.28
C ARG A 114 -10.01 7.69 -5.92
N VAL A 115 -10.83 8.25 -6.78
CA VAL A 115 -11.42 9.59 -6.58
C VAL A 115 -12.55 9.48 -5.55
N LYS A 116 -12.53 10.36 -4.51
CA LYS A 116 -13.51 10.49 -3.44
C LYS A 116 -13.49 9.40 -2.34
N ASP A 117 -12.59 8.43 -2.39
CA ASP A 117 -12.47 7.44 -1.33
C ASP A 117 -11.85 8.02 -0.06
N LEU A 118 -12.06 7.32 1.06
CA LEU A 118 -11.44 7.62 2.35
C LEU A 118 -10.06 6.98 2.41
N TYR A 119 -9.08 7.80 2.76
CA TYR A 119 -7.69 7.38 2.96
C TYR A 119 -7.21 7.69 4.38
N GLY A 120 -6.20 6.98 4.83
CA GLY A 120 -5.56 7.21 6.12
C GLY A 120 -4.71 8.48 6.15
N VAL A 121 -4.40 8.94 7.35
CA VAL A 121 -3.63 10.18 7.58
C VAL A 121 -2.18 10.11 7.08
N GLY A 122 -1.65 8.93 6.80
CA GLY A 122 -0.30 8.72 6.24
C GLY A 122 -0.25 8.67 4.71
N THR A 123 -1.31 9.02 4.02
CA THR A 123 -1.33 9.03 2.55
C THR A 123 -0.32 10.02 1.99
N VAL A 124 0.45 9.60 0.99
CA VAL A 124 1.36 10.45 0.22
C VAL A 124 0.81 10.53 -1.21
N ILE A 125 0.61 11.74 -1.73
CA ILE A 125 0.28 11.90 -3.15
C ILE A 125 1.53 11.55 -3.94
N ARG A 126 1.42 10.63 -4.92
CA ARG A 126 2.53 10.18 -5.74
C ARG A 126 2.13 10.14 -7.20
N ILE A 127 2.95 10.70 -8.04
CA ILE A 127 2.80 10.71 -9.49
C ILE A 127 4.07 10.15 -10.08
N GLU A 128 3.95 9.06 -10.80
CA GLU A 128 5.06 8.42 -11.46
C GLU A 128 5.03 8.73 -12.95
N PHE A 129 6.19 9.02 -13.48
CA PHE A 129 6.40 9.28 -14.90
C PHE A 129 7.06 8.07 -15.56
N ALA A 130 6.70 7.82 -16.80
CA ALA A 130 7.23 6.68 -17.57
C ALA A 130 8.75 6.78 -17.80
N TYR A 131 9.31 7.99 -17.69
CA TYR A 131 10.71 8.28 -17.97
C TYR A 131 11.25 9.34 -17.00
N PRO A 132 12.58 9.43 -16.80
CA PRO A 132 13.19 10.48 -15.99
C PRO A 132 12.80 11.87 -16.47
N VAL A 133 12.39 12.73 -15.54
CA VAL A 133 12.00 14.12 -15.79
C VAL A 133 13.21 15.02 -15.55
N PRO A 134 13.60 15.86 -16.53
CA PRO A 134 14.69 16.82 -16.36
C PRO A 134 14.39 17.86 -15.26
N ASP A 135 15.41 18.32 -14.55
CA ASP A 135 15.26 19.25 -13.41
C ASP A 135 14.49 20.52 -13.75
N LYS A 136 14.75 21.09 -14.92
CA LYS A 136 14.00 22.26 -15.40
C LYS A 136 12.50 21.99 -15.52
N GLN A 137 12.12 20.79 -15.97
CA GLN A 137 10.73 20.39 -16.10
C GLN A 137 10.11 20.04 -14.74
N LYS A 138 10.88 19.44 -13.80
CA LYS A 138 10.44 19.19 -12.42
C LYS A 138 9.93 20.45 -11.75
N SER A 139 10.70 21.54 -11.82
CA SER A 139 10.29 22.85 -11.28
C SER A 139 8.97 23.34 -11.87
N LEU A 140 8.79 23.23 -13.18
CA LEU A 140 7.56 23.66 -13.85
C LEU A 140 6.35 22.80 -13.48
N LEU A 141 6.54 21.49 -13.35
CA LEU A 141 5.50 20.56 -12.92
C LEU A 141 5.03 20.84 -11.49
N GLU A 142 5.96 21.12 -10.56
CA GLU A 142 5.60 21.50 -9.20
C GLU A 142 4.83 22.82 -9.16
N GLN A 143 5.32 23.87 -9.87
CA GLN A 143 4.68 25.18 -9.89
C GLN A 143 3.27 25.16 -10.49
N ALA A 144 3.01 24.24 -11.42
CA ALA A 144 1.72 24.06 -12.07
C ALA A 144 0.84 22.97 -11.39
N ALA A 145 1.11 22.63 -10.12
CA ALA A 145 0.37 21.66 -9.33
C ALA A 145 -0.02 22.25 -7.97
N THR A 146 -1.26 22.73 -7.84
CA THR A 146 -1.76 23.38 -6.62
C THR A 146 -2.56 22.40 -5.78
N VAL A 147 -2.11 22.16 -4.53
CA VAL A 147 -2.82 21.33 -3.57
C VAL A 147 -3.80 22.19 -2.77
N ILE A 148 -5.06 21.81 -2.78
CA ILE A 148 -6.17 22.50 -2.10
C ILE A 148 -6.73 21.57 -1.03
N THR A 149 -6.89 22.07 0.18
CA THR A 149 -7.37 21.29 1.32
C THR A 149 -8.48 22.01 2.07
N SER A 150 -9.44 21.26 2.62
CA SER A 150 -10.55 21.83 3.42
C SER A 150 -10.13 22.24 4.82
N LYS A 151 -8.93 21.84 5.27
CA LYS A 151 -8.34 22.22 6.57
C LYS A 151 -6.90 22.64 6.38
N PRO A 152 -6.35 23.50 7.24
CA PRO A 152 -4.93 23.81 7.24
C PRO A 152 -4.09 22.54 7.47
N VAL A 153 -3.08 22.30 6.65
CA VAL A 153 -2.19 21.12 6.74
C VAL A 153 -0.81 21.46 7.30
N GLY A 154 -0.60 22.71 7.71
CA GLY A 154 0.71 23.18 8.16
C GLY A 154 1.72 23.25 6.99
N VAL A 155 2.97 22.95 7.30
CA VAL A 155 4.05 22.94 6.29
C VAL A 155 3.91 21.69 5.44
N ALA A 156 3.91 21.86 4.12
CA ALA A 156 3.80 20.78 3.16
C ALA A 156 4.57 21.11 1.88
N ALA A 157 5.06 20.11 1.16
CA ALA A 157 5.85 20.32 -0.04
C ALA A 157 5.77 19.16 -1.02
N TRP A 158 5.96 19.47 -2.30
CA TRP A 158 6.36 18.53 -3.32
C TRP A 158 7.81 18.12 -3.11
N SER A 159 8.17 16.95 -3.61
CA SER A 159 9.54 16.41 -3.59
C SER A 159 9.72 15.42 -4.74
N TRP A 160 10.95 15.23 -5.16
CA TRP A 160 11.36 14.23 -6.15
C TRP A 160 12.29 13.22 -5.49
N PRO A 161 11.76 12.14 -4.91
CA PRO A 161 12.60 11.08 -4.32
C PRO A 161 13.58 10.47 -5.33
N ASN A 162 13.18 10.44 -6.60
CA ASN A 162 14.01 10.09 -7.76
C ASN A 162 13.55 10.86 -9.01
N ASP A 163 14.17 10.62 -10.17
CA ASP A 163 13.88 11.37 -11.39
C ASP A 163 12.55 11.01 -12.06
N THR A 164 11.89 9.95 -11.64
CA THR A 164 10.62 9.49 -12.22
C THR A 164 9.43 9.66 -11.27
N THR A 165 9.64 10.11 -10.03
CA THR A 165 8.58 10.17 -9.03
C THR A 165 8.47 11.56 -8.42
N MET A 166 7.33 12.20 -8.62
CA MET A 166 6.92 13.44 -7.93
C MET A 166 5.96 13.07 -6.81
N ALA A 167 6.24 13.51 -5.58
CA ALA A 167 5.42 13.17 -4.43
C ALA A 167 5.14 14.40 -3.55
N TYR A 168 3.96 14.40 -2.89
CA TYR A 168 3.58 15.48 -1.98
C TYR A 168 3.09 14.91 -0.66
N ARG A 169 3.55 15.49 0.43
CA ARG A 169 3.04 15.27 1.77
C ARG A 169 3.20 16.50 2.66
N PRO A 170 2.38 16.63 3.71
CA PRO A 170 2.70 17.53 4.82
C PRO A 170 3.97 17.06 5.56
N LYS A 171 4.53 17.94 6.41
CA LYS A 171 5.62 17.56 7.32
C LYS A 171 5.17 16.53 8.35
N ASP A 172 3.99 16.73 8.91
CA ASP A 172 3.32 15.80 9.81
C ASP A 172 2.20 15.08 9.06
N PHE A 173 1.61 14.02 9.63
CA PHE A 173 0.48 13.34 8.99
C PHE A 173 -0.67 14.31 8.69
N TRP A 174 -1.45 13.99 7.66
CA TRP A 174 -2.62 14.80 7.32
C TRP A 174 -3.55 15.00 8.53
N PRO A 175 -4.13 16.17 8.71
CA PRO A 175 -5.22 16.36 9.66
C PRO A 175 -6.40 15.44 9.28
N ALA A 176 -6.96 14.77 10.29
CA ALA A 176 -8.15 13.93 10.08
C ALA A 176 -9.32 14.72 9.49
N TYR A 177 -10.15 14.04 8.69
CA TYR A 177 -11.36 14.60 8.07
C TYR A 177 -11.06 15.79 7.14
N THR A 178 -10.02 15.69 6.32
CA THR A 178 -9.59 16.73 5.37
C THR A 178 -9.91 16.29 3.95
N ASP A 179 -10.64 17.11 3.21
CA ASP A 179 -10.78 16.94 1.76
C ASP A 179 -9.52 17.48 1.08
N VAL A 180 -9.01 16.72 0.13
CA VAL A 180 -7.79 17.04 -0.63
C VAL A 180 -8.11 17.00 -2.12
N LYS A 181 -7.68 18.02 -2.83
CA LYS A 181 -7.75 18.11 -4.28
C LYS A 181 -6.43 18.68 -4.80
N VAL A 182 -5.98 18.20 -5.95
CA VAL A 182 -4.87 18.84 -6.65
C VAL A 182 -5.39 19.37 -8.00
N ASP A 183 -5.18 20.65 -8.23
CA ASP A 183 -5.42 21.28 -9.52
C ASP A 183 -4.11 21.36 -10.31
N PHE A 184 -4.13 20.79 -11.49
CA PHE A 184 -2.99 20.74 -12.39
C PHE A 184 -3.28 21.63 -13.62
N ASP A 185 -2.31 22.46 -13.98
CA ASP A 185 -2.29 23.22 -15.24
C ASP A 185 -1.26 22.63 -16.23
N TRP A 186 -1.01 21.31 -16.15
CA TRP A 186 0.05 20.65 -16.91
C TRP A 186 -0.25 20.56 -18.40
N LYS A 187 -1.46 20.12 -18.77
CA LYS A 187 -1.89 20.04 -20.17
C LYS A 187 -1.89 21.43 -20.83
N LYS A 188 -2.44 22.42 -20.14
CA LYS A 188 -2.49 23.82 -20.62
C LYS A 188 -1.09 24.38 -20.88
N ASN A 189 -0.14 24.07 -20.01
CA ASN A 189 1.25 24.53 -20.12
C ASN A 189 2.14 23.57 -20.93
N LYS A 190 1.59 22.52 -21.54
CA LYS A 190 2.30 21.50 -22.32
C LYS A 190 3.40 20.78 -21.51
N LEU A 191 3.23 20.65 -20.21
CA LEU A 191 4.16 19.96 -19.31
C LEU A 191 3.89 18.46 -19.25
N ALA A 192 2.63 18.04 -19.38
CA ALA A 192 2.22 16.65 -19.48
C ALA A 192 1.13 16.48 -20.54
N THR A 193 0.84 15.24 -20.91
CA THR A 193 -0.16 14.91 -21.94
C THR A 193 -1.58 15.16 -21.49
N TYR A 194 -1.84 15.13 -20.16
CA TYR A 194 -3.14 15.43 -19.54
C TYR A 194 -2.95 15.95 -18.12
N ASP A 195 -4.02 16.50 -17.53
CA ASP A 195 -4.09 16.86 -16.11
C ASP A 195 -4.64 15.66 -15.33
N PRO A 196 -3.87 15.09 -14.36
CA PRO A 196 -4.36 13.98 -13.58
C PRO A 196 -5.49 14.41 -12.62
N ALA A 197 -6.41 13.51 -12.35
CA ALA A 197 -7.46 13.74 -11.37
C ALA A 197 -7.01 13.21 -10.00
N VAL A 198 -6.65 14.12 -9.07
CA VAL A 198 -6.33 13.78 -7.68
C VAL A 198 -7.34 14.46 -6.78
N LYS A 199 -8.28 13.69 -6.24
CA LYS A 199 -9.28 14.17 -5.28
C LYS A 199 -9.66 13.02 -4.34
N PHE A 200 -9.43 13.20 -3.05
CA PHE A 200 -9.72 12.19 -2.03
C PHE A 200 -10.06 12.87 -0.70
N ARG A 201 -10.47 12.08 0.27
CA ARG A 201 -10.74 12.54 1.62
C ARG A 201 -9.89 11.75 2.63
N ILE A 202 -9.23 12.46 3.52
CA ILE A 202 -8.62 11.87 4.71
C ILE A 202 -9.74 11.55 5.70
N GLY A 203 -9.82 10.31 6.13
CA GLY A 203 -10.76 9.87 7.15
C GLY A 203 -10.32 10.23 8.57
N ARG A 204 -10.75 9.45 9.55
CA ARG A 204 -10.27 9.55 10.93
C ARG A 204 -8.76 9.30 10.99
N SER A 205 -8.08 9.82 12.01
CA SER A 205 -6.70 9.40 12.31
C SER A 205 -6.72 8.01 12.95
N LEU A 206 -6.07 7.02 12.34
CA LEU A 206 -5.78 5.73 12.96
C LEU A 206 -4.29 5.44 12.77
N THR A 207 -3.56 5.26 13.86
CA THR A 207 -2.15 4.89 13.82
C THR A 207 -1.91 3.64 14.66
N PHE A 208 -0.98 2.79 14.23
CA PHE A 208 -0.54 1.63 14.98
C PHE A 208 0.95 1.75 15.28
N GLU A 209 1.30 2.01 16.54
CA GLU A 209 2.66 2.21 17.01
C GLU A 209 3.18 0.95 17.70
N ILE A 210 4.29 0.39 17.22
CA ILE A 210 4.85 -0.90 17.66
C ILE A 210 6.32 -0.72 18.08
N PRO A 211 6.59 -0.51 19.36
CA PRO A 211 7.95 -0.58 19.89
C PRO A 211 8.40 -2.05 19.97
N ALA A 212 9.47 -2.40 19.26
CA ALA A 212 9.96 -3.78 19.16
C ALA A 212 10.42 -4.37 20.51
N ASP A 213 10.93 -3.53 21.41
CA ASP A 213 11.34 -3.92 22.76
C ASP A 213 10.16 -4.29 23.68
N LYS A 214 8.93 -3.89 23.32
CA LYS A 214 7.72 -4.15 24.11
C LYS A 214 6.87 -5.27 23.52
N LEU A 215 6.92 -5.50 22.22
CA LEU A 215 6.05 -6.42 21.47
C LEU A 215 4.54 -6.21 21.77
N VAL A 216 4.18 -5.00 22.18
CA VAL A 216 2.80 -4.57 22.41
C VAL A 216 2.61 -3.23 21.72
N GLY A 217 1.91 -3.29 20.58
CA GLY A 217 1.55 -2.09 19.83
C GLY A 217 0.36 -1.36 20.43
N LYS A 218 0.31 -0.05 20.19
CA LYS A 218 -0.80 0.84 20.58
C LYS A 218 -1.53 1.32 19.35
N VAL A 219 -2.81 1.01 19.26
CA VAL A 219 -3.69 1.61 18.26
C VAL A 219 -4.23 2.91 18.82
N LYS A 220 -3.99 4.00 18.09
CA LYS A 220 -4.55 5.31 18.45
C LYS A 220 -5.55 5.74 17.39
N ARG A 221 -6.73 6.20 17.85
CA ARG A 221 -7.73 6.88 17.02
C ARG A 221 -7.87 8.32 17.50
N ASP A 222 -7.70 9.26 16.58
CA ASP A 222 -7.80 10.71 16.86
C ASP A 222 -6.97 11.14 18.09
N GLY A 223 -5.76 10.56 18.24
CA GLY A 223 -4.81 10.81 19.33
C GLY A 223 -5.01 9.96 20.59
N LEU A 224 -6.16 9.29 20.75
CA LEU A 224 -6.46 8.48 21.94
C LEU A 224 -6.09 7.00 21.70
N THR A 225 -5.43 6.38 22.67
CA THR A 225 -5.17 4.93 22.61
C THR A 225 -6.47 4.18 22.86
N ILE A 226 -6.95 3.46 21.85
CA ILE A 226 -8.20 2.69 21.89
C ILE A 226 -7.97 1.19 22.04
N ARG A 227 -6.76 0.69 21.71
CA ARG A 227 -6.44 -0.74 21.79
C ARG A 227 -4.95 -0.94 22.02
N LYS A 228 -4.59 -1.97 22.78
CA LYS A 228 -3.24 -2.52 22.88
C LYS A 228 -3.24 -3.89 22.26
N VAL A 229 -2.27 -4.15 21.38
CA VAL A 229 -2.20 -5.36 20.56
C VAL A 229 -0.87 -6.06 20.82
N PRO A 230 -0.87 -7.23 21.48
CA PRO A 230 0.31 -8.08 21.57
C PRO A 230 0.70 -8.56 20.16
N VAL A 231 1.96 -8.45 19.80
CA VAL A 231 2.46 -8.82 18.48
C VAL A 231 3.69 -9.72 18.58
N SER A 232 3.98 -10.45 17.51
CA SER A 232 5.27 -11.08 17.27
C SER A 232 5.82 -10.56 15.95
N LEU A 233 7.00 -9.97 15.99
CA LEU A 233 7.69 -9.39 14.84
C LEU A 233 8.63 -10.42 14.18
N GLY A 234 9.37 -9.96 13.17
CA GLY A 234 10.41 -10.74 12.51
C GLY A 234 11.51 -11.19 13.47
N LYS A 235 11.88 -12.47 13.39
CA LYS A 235 13.00 -13.06 14.14
C LYS A 235 14.35 -12.57 13.60
N PRO A 236 15.48 -12.80 14.31
CA PRO A 236 16.80 -12.46 13.80
C PRO A 236 17.04 -12.98 12.38
N THR A 237 17.62 -12.12 11.53
CA THR A 237 17.83 -12.30 10.07
C THR A 237 16.59 -12.20 9.19
N TRP A 238 15.43 -11.98 9.79
CA TRP A 238 14.14 -11.71 9.15
C TRP A 238 13.41 -10.57 9.87
N GLU A 239 14.17 -9.59 10.34
CA GLU A 239 13.62 -8.50 11.14
C GLU A 239 12.51 -7.76 10.39
N THR A 240 11.48 -7.37 11.12
CA THR A 240 10.50 -6.38 10.65
C THR A 240 11.21 -5.04 10.54
N ALA A 241 11.13 -4.33 9.42
CA ALA A 241 11.81 -3.05 9.28
C ALA A 241 11.19 -1.97 10.18
N SER A 242 12.05 -1.18 10.86
CA SER A 242 11.69 0.02 11.60
C SER A 242 11.39 1.17 10.66
N GLY A 243 10.39 1.97 10.99
CA GLY A 243 9.98 3.13 10.22
C GLY A 243 8.47 3.23 10.10
N VAL A 244 8.02 4.21 9.35
CA VAL A 244 6.62 4.43 9.00
C VAL A 244 6.29 3.65 7.74
N LYS A 245 5.28 2.81 7.82
CA LYS A 245 4.62 2.13 6.71
C LYS A 245 3.17 2.59 6.65
N THR A 246 2.50 2.37 5.54
CA THR A 246 1.05 2.55 5.48
C THR A 246 0.38 1.30 4.96
N ILE A 247 -0.87 1.10 5.33
CA ILE A 247 -1.67 0.01 4.78
C ILE A 247 -1.88 0.28 3.29
N LEU A 248 -1.55 -0.72 2.46
CA LEU A 248 -1.66 -0.66 1.00
C LEU A 248 -2.87 -1.45 0.49
N GLU A 249 -3.07 -2.65 1.00
CA GLU A 249 -4.08 -3.60 0.52
C GLU A 249 -4.59 -4.47 1.66
N ARG A 250 -5.79 -5.05 1.51
CA ARG A 250 -6.42 -5.94 2.48
C ARG A 250 -6.85 -7.24 1.83
N TYR A 251 -6.63 -8.37 2.51
CA TYR A 251 -6.99 -9.72 2.05
C TYR A 251 -7.63 -10.49 3.19
N GLU A 252 -8.82 -11.05 2.99
CA GLU A 252 -9.42 -11.97 3.97
C GLU A 252 -8.54 -13.21 4.17
N MET A 253 -7.96 -13.70 3.06
CA MET A 253 -7.00 -14.79 3.05
C MET A 253 -5.88 -14.47 2.05
N LYS A 254 -4.63 -14.54 2.51
CA LYS A 254 -3.46 -14.33 1.67
C LYS A 254 -2.56 -15.56 1.70
N ARG A 255 -2.30 -16.15 0.53
CA ARG A 255 -1.23 -17.16 0.41
C ARG A 255 0.11 -16.43 0.42
N MET A 256 0.98 -16.80 1.33
CA MET A 256 2.35 -16.30 1.44
C MET A 256 3.32 -17.45 1.17
N VAL A 257 4.28 -17.19 0.29
CA VAL A 257 5.24 -18.20 -0.18
C VAL A 257 6.65 -17.64 -0.07
N ASN A 258 7.53 -18.39 0.57
CA ASN A 258 8.97 -18.21 0.46
C ASN A 258 9.56 -19.44 -0.26
N PRO A 259 9.85 -19.38 -1.57
CA PRO A 259 10.38 -20.52 -2.32
C PRO A 259 11.90 -20.71 -2.13
N GLY A 260 12.56 -19.78 -1.43
CA GLY A 260 14.01 -19.76 -1.26
C GLY A 260 14.50 -20.97 -0.44
N PRO A 261 15.77 -21.35 -0.56
CA PRO A 261 16.35 -22.49 0.17
C PRO A 261 16.43 -22.25 1.67
N ARG A 262 16.39 -20.97 2.09
CA ARG A 262 16.40 -20.58 3.48
C ARG A 262 15.00 -20.50 4.03
N GLU A 263 14.63 -21.45 4.88
CA GLU A 263 13.33 -21.54 5.55
C GLU A 263 12.13 -21.42 4.59
N PRO A 264 11.95 -22.34 3.64
CA PRO A 264 10.83 -22.29 2.71
C PRO A 264 9.51 -22.46 3.47
N TYR A 265 8.49 -21.68 3.07
CA TYR A 265 7.13 -21.85 3.55
C TYR A 265 6.11 -21.57 2.44
N ASP A 266 4.94 -22.16 2.59
CA ASP A 266 3.75 -21.92 1.78
C ASP A 266 2.54 -22.00 2.72
N VAL A 267 1.99 -20.86 3.09
CA VAL A 267 0.97 -20.76 4.14
C VAL A 267 -0.12 -19.76 3.75
N ASN A 268 -1.37 -20.12 4.06
CA ASN A 268 -2.49 -19.20 3.98
C ASN A 268 -2.66 -18.47 5.30
N VAL A 269 -2.58 -17.14 5.27
CA VAL A 269 -2.73 -16.28 6.44
C VAL A 269 -4.03 -15.50 6.37
N PRO A 270 -4.87 -15.54 7.43
CA PRO A 270 -6.11 -14.81 7.44
C PRO A 270 -5.93 -13.33 7.79
N TYR A 271 -6.82 -12.49 7.26
CA TYR A 271 -6.93 -11.06 7.52
C TYR A 271 -5.60 -10.32 7.39
N ALA A 272 -4.99 -10.45 6.22
CA ALA A 272 -3.70 -9.85 5.93
C ALA A 272 -3.85 -8.43 5.37
N LEU A 273 -3.12 -7.47 5.97
CA LEU A 273 -3.03 -6.09 5.51
C LEU A 273 -1.59 -5.84 5.03
N ARG A 274 -1.42 -5.55 3.76
CA ARG A 274 -0.11 -5.32 3.16
C ARG A 274 0.47 -3.98 3.56
N LEU A 275 1.74 -3.95 3.92
CA LEU A 275 2.46 -2.75 4.33
C LEU A 275 3.55 -2.33 3.35
N THR A 276 4.22 -3.31 2.71
CA THR A 276 5.29 -3.06 1.75
C THR A 276 5.13 -3.89 0.47
N PRO A 277 5.61 -3.42 -0.68
CA PRO A 277 5.72 -4.22 -1.90
C PRO A 277 6.59 -5.47 -1.71
N SER A 278 7.65 -5.38 -0.91
CA SER A 278 8.55 -6.51 -0.60
C SER A 278 7.89 -7.63 0.20
N GLY A 279 6.76 -7.35 0.90
CA GLY A 279 5.95 -8.40 1.50
C GLY A 279 5.87 -8.41 3.02
N GLU A 280 6.02 -7.27 3.69
CA GLU A 280 5.60 -7.15 5.08
C GLU A 280 4.08 -6.93 5.21
N TYR A 281 3.47 -7.63 6.17
CA TYR A 281 2.03 -7.57 6.45
C TYR A 281 1.75 -7.50 7.95
N LEU A 282 0.59 -6.92 8.30
CA LEU A 282 -0.12 -7.28 9.52
C LEU A 282 -1.02 -8.47 9.20
N HIS A 283 -1.06 -9.50 10.03
CA HIS A 283 -1.99 -10.62 9.79
C HIS A 283 -2.28 -11.44 11.05
N ALA A 284 -3.38 -12.18 11.06
CA ALA A 284 -3.63 -13.14 12.09
C ALA A 284 -2.65 -14.33 12.00
N ALA A 285 -2.17 -14.76 13.15
CA ALA A 285 -1.29 -15.93 13.28
C ALA A 285 -1.78 -16.85 14.41
N PRO A 286 -2.89 -17.60 14.21
CA PRO A 286 -3.47 -18.46 15.25
C PRO A 286 -2.52 -19.57 15.71
N TRP A 287 -1.53 -19.93 14.91
CA TRP A 287 -0.46 -20.87 15.26
C TRP A 287 0.64 -20.27 16.14
N ASN A 288 0.68 -18.95 16.34
CA ASN A 288 1.78 -18.24 17.02
C ASN A 288 1.33 -17.49 18.29
N LEU A 289 0.17 -17.83 18.85
CA LEU A 289 -0.44 -17.10 19.98
C LEU A 289 0.47 -17.01 21.21
N TYR A 290 1.27 -18.05 21.48
CA TYR A 290 2.16 -18.09 22.65
C TYR A 290 3.33 -17.09 22.58
N ASN A 291 3.67 -16.62 21.39
CA ASN A 291 4.75 -15.67 21.19
C ASN A 291 4.27 -14.21 21.09
N LEU A 292 2.95 -13.97 21.00
CA LEU A 292 2.41 -12.62 20.95
C LEU A 292 2.70 -11.86 22.25
N GLY A 293 3.39 -10.75 22.16
CA GLY A 293 3.84 -9.95 23.30
C GLY A 293 5.05 -10.53 24.04
N VAL A 294 5.65 -11.62 23.54
CA VAL A 294 6.73 -12.35 24.22
C VAL A 294 7.99 -12.45 23.39
N ALA A 295 7.87 -12.86 22.11
CA ALA A 295 9.04 -13.09 21.25
C ALA A 295 8.75 -12.78 19.77
N SER A 296 9.78 -12.35 19.05
CA SER A 296 9.76 -12.16 17.61
C SER A 296 10.12 -13.47 16.91
N THR A 297 9.19 -14.02 16.13
CA THR A 297 9.33 -15.36 15.53
C THR A 297 8.88 -15.45 14.08
N SER A 298 8.39 -14.35 13.47
CA SER A 298 7.92 -14.31 12.08
C SER A 298 9.10 -14.19 11.09
N HIS A 299 8.77 -14.14 9.80
CA HIS A 299 9.72 -13.86 8.71
C HIS A 299 9.59 -12.40 8.21
N GLY A 300 9.37 -11.45 9.13
CA GLY A 300 9.26 -10.02 8.83
C GLY A 300 7.85 -9.45 9.05
N CYS A 301 6.80 -10.24 8.90
CA CYS A 301 5.43 -9.80 9.16
C CYS A 301 5.17 -9.51 10.65
N THR A 302 4.20 -8.66 10.92
CA THR A 302 3.66 -8.44 12.27
C THR A 302 2.52 -9.42 12.51
N ASN A 303 2.77 -10.45 13.30
CA ASN A 303 1.79 -11.45 13.71
C ASN A 303 0.94 -10.91 14.87
N MET A 304 -0.36 -11.17 14.84
CA MET A 304 -1.29 -10.81 15.90
C MET A 304 -2.38 -11.86 16.09
N SER A 305 -3.24 -11.67 17.09
CA SER A 305 -4.41 -12.53 17.31
C SER A 305 -5.40 -12.41 16.15
N MET A 306 -6.28 -13.39 16.01
CA MET A 306 -7.38 -13.35 15.04
C MET A 306 -8.28 -12.14 15.27
N GLU A 307 -8.62 -11.86 16.53
CA GLU A 307 -9.46 -10.73 16.90
C GLU A 307 -8.83 -9.38 16.53
N ASP A 308 -7.52 -9.22 16.76
CA ASP A 308 -6.82 -7.99 16.41
C ASP A 308 -6.68 -7.79 14.91
N ALA A 309 -6.44 -8.87 14.16
CA ALA A 309 -6.35 -8.82 12.70
C ALA A 309 -7.70 -8.46 12.06
N ILE A 310 -8.81 -9.03 12.56
CA ILE A 310 -10.16 -8.66 12.13
C ILE A 310 -10.44 -7.19 12.44
N PHE A 311 -10.06 -6.72 13.65
CA PHE A 311 -10.22 -5.31 14.01
C PHE A 311 -9.58 -4.36 12.98
N PHE A 312 -8.34 -4.64 12.56
CA PHE A 312 -7.67 -3.85 11.52
C PHE A 312 -8.32 -4.02 10.15
N PHE A 313 -8.62 -5.25 9.77
CA PHE A 313 -9.20 -5.57 8.47
C PHE A 313 -10.51 -4.82 8.20
N GLU A 314 -11.37 -4.72 9.23
CA GLU A 314 -12.66 -4.02 9.12
C GLU A 314 -12.53 -2.49 9.19
N ARG A 315 -11.52 -1.96 9.90
CA ARG A 315 -11.48 -0.54 10.29
C ARG A 315 -10.38 0.27 9.64
N ALA A 316 -9.35 -0.38 9.13
CA ALA A 316 -8.23 0.33 8.54
C ALA A 316 -8.55 0.85 7.14
N PHE A 317 -8.07 2.07 6.85
CA PHE A 317 -8.07 2.62 5.51
C PHE A 317 -6.69 2.41 4.86
N GLU A 318 -6.67 2.34 3.55
CA GLU A 318 -5.44 2.52 2.79
C GLU A 318 -4.80 3.86 3.17
N GLY A 319 -3.49 3.86 3.43
CA GLY A 319 -2.81 5.05 3.94
C GLY A 319 -2.82 5.22 5.46
N ASP A 320 -3.43 4.33 6.27
CA ASP A 320 -3.28 4.37 7.72
C ASP A 320 -1.85 4.00 8.13
N PRO A 321 -1.20 4.81 9.00
CA PRO A 321 0.18 4.56 9.41
C PRO A 321 0.34 3.36 10.35
N VAL A 322 1.36 2.54 10.07
CA VAL A 322 1.92 1.53 10.96
C VAL A 322 3.39 1.90 11.22
N ILE A 323 3.71 2.19 12.48
CA ILE A 323 4.99 2.73 12.90
C ILE A 323 5.70 1.70 13.75
N THR A 324 6.72 1.06 13.21
CA THR A 324 7.57 0.10 13.94
C THR A 324 8.87 0.79 14.34
N THR A 325 9.33 0.57 15.58
CA THR A 325 10.57 1.18 16.07
C THR A 325 11.44 0.16 16.82
N GLY A 326 12.76 0.31 16.70
CA GLY A 326 13.73 -0.42 17.53
C GLY A 326 14.01 -1.85 17.11
N THR A 327 13.80 -2.22 15.87
CA THR A 327 14.10 -3.57 15.34
C THR A 327 15.58 -3.74 14.95
N GLY A 328 16.30 -2.65 14.77
CA GLY A 328 17.69 -2.65 14.31
C GLY A 328 17.86 -2.66 12.78
N VAL A 329 16.78 -2.72 12.01
CA VAL A 329 16.80 -2.62 10.55
C VAL A 329 15.86 -1.50 10.15
N ASP A 330 16.33 -0.52 9.40
CA ASP A 330 15.53 0.61 8.94
C ASP A 330 14.79 0.28 7.63
N LEU A 331 13.60 0.85 7.47
CA LEU A 331 12.81 0.72 6.25
C LEU A 331 13.33 1.68 5.18
N ASP A 332 13.62 1.16 4.01
CA ASP A 332 13.96 1.97 2.84
C ASP A 332 12.75 2.75 2.33
N TRP A 333 12.96 4.01 1.97
CA TRP A 333 11.91 4.92 1.51
C TRP A 333 11.20 4.46 0.22
N PHE A 334 11.82 3.61 -0.58
CA PHE A 334 11.22 3.07 -1.82
C PHE A 334 10.25 1.90 -1.56
N GLU A 335 10.13 1.43 -0.34
CA GLU A 335 9.21 0.37 0.08
C GLU A 335 7.74 0.84 0.13
N GLY A 336 7.29 1.46 -0.94
CA GLY A 336 5.93 1.92 -1.16
C GLY A 336 5.66 3.38 -0.74
N PRO A 337 4.45 3.88 -1.01
CA PRO A 337 4.12 5.29 -0.78
C PRO A 337 4.24 5.68 0.70
N GLY A 338 3.86 4.81 1.63
CA GLY A 338 3.98 5.06 3.07
C GLY A 338 5.42 5.14 3.56
N ALA A 339 6.35 4.43 2.93
CA ALA A 339 7.76 4.47 3.31
C ALA A 339 8.43 5.83 3.05
N MET A 340 7.85 6.67 2.21
CA MET A 340 8.34 8.03 1.97
C MET A 340 8.29 8.93 3.22
N TRP A 341 7.56 8.56 4.25
CA TRP A 341 7.60 9.23 5.56
C TRP A 341 8.94 9.09 6.28
N ASN A 342 9.77 8.10 5.89
CA ASN A 342 11.11 7.88 6.46
C ASN A 342 12.18 8.78 5.80
N ILE A 343 11.85 9.53 4.76
CA ILE A 343 12.72 10.60 4.26
C ILE A 343 12.60 11.77 5.25
N GLU A 344 13.71 12.15 5.87
CA GLU A 344 13.77 13.29 6.78
C GLU A 344 13.23 14.55 6.10
N TRP A 345 12.48 15.39 6.85
CA TRP A 345 11.82 16.55 6.26
C TRP A 345 12.80 17.53 5.59
N ALA A 346 13.98 17.70 6.16
CA ALA A 346 15.03 18.52 5.56
C ALA A 346 15.48 17.98 4.20
N ASP A 347 15.59 16.65 4.06
CA ASP A 347 16.00 16.02 2.81
C ASP A 347 14.81 15.94 1.82
N TRP A 348 13.57 15.85 2.32
CA TRP A 348 12.36 15.97 1.51
C TRP A 348 12.31 17.33 0.80
N THR A 349 12.51 18.42 1.54
CA THR A 349 12.44 19.78 0.99
C THR A 349 13.61 20.13 0.09
N LYS A 350 14.81 19.60 0.32
CA LYS A 350 15.96 19.75 -0.60
C LYS A 350 15.73 19.15 -1.98
N ARG A 351 14.79 18.21 -2.10
CA ARG A 351 14.41 17.56 -3.36
C ARG A 351 13.20 18.23 -4.02
N SER A 352 12.73 19.36 -3.50
CA SER A 352 11.72 20.21 -4.13
C SER A 352 12.40 21.21 -5.04
N PHE A 353 11.87 21.39 -6.23
CA PHE A 353 12.36 22.34 -7.23
C PHE A 353 11.58 23.66 -7.23
N SER A 354 10.50 23.76 -6.47
CA SER A 354 9.71 24.98 -6.31
C SER A 354 10.06 25.77 -5.05
N LEU A 355 10.77 25.15 -4.09
CA LEU A 355 11.24 25.78 -2.85
C LEU A 355 12.68 26.29 -2.95
N ALA A 356 13.38 26.03 -4.06
CA ALA A 356 14.77 26.40 -4.30
C ALA A 356 14.90 27.86 -4.77
#